data_47276fb6b33734ec98e0b9cfffc888cd
#
_entry.id   47276fb6b33734ec98e0b9cfffc888cd
#
_cell.length_a   1.000
_cell.length_b   1.000
_cell.length_c   1.000
_cell.angle_alpha   90.00
_cell.angle_beta   90.00
_cell.angle_gamma   90.00
#
_symmetry.space_group_name_H-M   'P 1'
#
loop_
_entity.id
_entity.type
_entity.pdbx_description
1 polymer ?
#
loop_
_entity_poly.entity_id
_entity_poly.type
_entity_poly.pdbx_seq_one_letter_code
_entity_poly.pdbx_strand_id
1 'polypeptide(L)'
;FPDTKAMNASVIKTIDYDKDGDLDLFIGNNSKYNSFGKMPDCYLLNNNKGVFSIVQSRTFAAIGMVTDALVTDFNKDGSQDVIVVGEWMKPKFFANTKGNFKEVTETVLPGNQNGLWQSITSFDIDQDGDQDYLVGNWGMNSKFKSSKEFPMKMYYDDFDANGTFETIVTIEKNGARNSLRQLN
;
A
#
# COMPACT_ATOMS: atom_id res chain seq x y z
N PHE A 1 -2.66 -18.74 15.48
CA PHE A 1 -2.75 -17.65 14.50
C PHE A 1 -4.13 -17.01 14.62
N PRO A 2 -4.30 -15.68 14.54
CA PRO A 2 -5.62 -15.03 14.61
C PRO A 2 -6.48 -15.41 13.41
N ASP A 3 -7.80 -15.13 13.49
CA ASP A 3 -8.72 -15.35 12.35
C ASP A 3 -8.38 -14.39 11.20
N THR A 4 -7.98 -14.94 10.07
CA THR A 4 -7.53 -14.22 8.88
C THR A 4 -8.56 -14.21 7.74
N LYS A 5 -9.80 -14.67 7.98
CA LYS A 5 -10.84 -14.78 6.95
C LYS A 5 -11.15 -13.47 6.22
N ALA A 6 -10.97 -12.34 6.91
CA ALA A 6 -11.19 -11.02 6.33
C ALA A 6 -9.95 -10.45 5.62
N MET A 7 -8.81 -11.14 5.68
CA MET A 7 -7.57 -10.70 5.07
C MET A 7 -7.48 -11.23 3.64
N ASN A 8 -7.29 -10.32 2.69
CA ASN A 8 -6.97 -10.65 1.30
C ASN A 8 -5.53 -10.19 1.04
N ALA A 9 -4.59 -10.93 1.67
CA ALA A 9 -3.19 -10.57 1.71
C ALA A 9 -2.57 -10.58 0.31
N SER A 10 -2.00 -9.46 -0.09
CA SER A 10 -1.18 -9.29 -1.29
C SER A 10 0.31 -9.40 -0.98
N VAL A 11 0.70 -9.01 0.23
CA VAL A 11 2.09 -9.05 0.70
C VAL A 11 2.16 -9.36 2.19
N ILE A 12 3.19 -10.13 2.56
CA ILE A 12 3.55 -10.39 3.96
C ILE A 12 5.04 -10.12 4.09
N LYS A 13 5.42 -9.31 5.10
CA LYS A 13 6.82 -9.03 5.44
C LYS A 13 7.06 -9.33 6.92
N THR A 14 8.23 -9.90 7.21
CA THR A 14 8.70 -10.04 8.59
C THR A 14 9.31 -8.75 9.08
N ILE A 15 9.11 -8.44 10.35
CA ILE A 15 9.59 -7.23 11.01
C ILE A 15 9.73 -7.52 12.51
N ASP A 16 10.78 -7.04 13.15
CA ASP A 16 10.88 -6.97 14.62
C ASP A 16 10.54 -5.52 15.03
N TYR A 17 9.21 -5.23 15.13
CA TYR A 17 8.76 -3.84 15.24
C TYR A 17 8.94 -3.26 16.64
N ASP A 18 8.92 -4.09 17.68
CA ASP A 18 9.03 -3.67 19.08
C ASP A 18 10.39 -4.02 19.71
N LYS A 19 11.28 -4.65 18.93
CA LYS A 19 12.65 -5.04 19.32
C LYS A 19 12.71 -6.04 20.47
N ASP A 20 11.74 -6.96 20.51
CA ASP A 20 11.73 -8.05 21.49
C ASP A 20 12.54 -9.28 21.05
N GLY A 21 12.98 -9.32 19.78
CA GLY A 21 13.78 -10.36 19.15
C GLY A 21 12.96 -11.47 18.49
N ASP A 22 11.63 -11.45 18.60
CA ASP A 22 10.74 -12.33 17.85
C ASP A 22 10.36 -11.65 16.50
N LEU A 23 10.21 -12.45 15.44
CA LEU A 23 9.80 -11.90 14.15
C LEU A 23 8.28 -11.76 14.08
N ASP A 24 7.82 -10.55 13.96
CA ASP A 24 6.45 -10.13 13.73
C ASP A 24 6.09 -10.14 12.24
N LEU A 25 4.83 -9.82 11.90
CA LEU A 25 4.37 -9.78 10.53
C LEU A 25 3.63 -8.47 10.22
N PHE A 26 4.05 -7.80 9.16
CA PHE A 26 3.22 -6.84 8.45
C PHE A 26 2.46 -7.55 7.33
N ILE A 27 1.14 -7.36 7.26
CA ILE A 27 0.27 -7.94 6.23
C ILE A 27 -0.40 -6.79 5.47
N GLY A 28 -0.02 -6.62 4.20
CA GLY A 28 -0.66 -5.71 3.28
C GLY A 28 -1.79 -6.40 2.50
N ASN A 29 -2.91 -5.71 2.36
CA ASN A 29 -4.06 -6.18 1.61
C ASN A 29 -4.33 -5.28 0.39
N ASN A 30 -4.71 -5.88 -0.75
CA ASN A 30 -4.99 -5.14 -1.97
C ASN A 30 -6.48 -4.76 -2.11
N SER A 31 -7.39 -5.64 -1.70
CA SER A 31 -8.83 -5.40 -1.86
C SER A 31 -9.63 -5.99 -0.70
N LYS A 32 -10.85 -5.49 -0.49
CA LYS A 32 -11.84 -6.16 0.35
C LYS A 32 -12.58 -7.23 -0.45
N TYR A 33 -12.97 -8.31 0.22
CA TYR A 33 -13.80 -9.35 -0.39
C TYR A 33 -15.07 -8.72 -0.99
N ASN A 34 -15.38 -9.08 -2.25
CA ASN A 34 -16.51 -8.56 -3.03
C ASN A 34 -16.60 -7.02 -3.14
N SER A 35 -15.48 -6.30 -2.99
CA SER A 35 -15.49 -4.83 -3.00
C SER A 35 -14.16 -4.30 -3.55
N PHE A 36 -13.89 -4.57 -4.83
CA PHE A 36 -12.72 -4.01 -5.51
C PHE A 36 -12.80 -2.47 -5.52
N GLY A 37 -11.67 -1.81 -5.26
CA GLY A 37 -11.61 -0.35 -5.13
C GLY A 37 -11.83 0.17 -3.70
N LYS A 38 -12.52 -0.56 -2.83
CA LYS A 38 -12.64 -0.22 -1.42
C LYS A 38 -11.35 -0.56 -0.69
N MET A 39 -10.72 0.45 -0.08
CA MET A 39 -9.46 0.29 0.63
C MET A 39 -9.60 -0.71 1.78
N PRO A 40 -8.81 -1.79 1.79
CA PRO A 40 -8.79 -2.72 2.91
C PRO A 40 -7.96 -2.18 4.07
N ASP A 41 -8.14 -2.78 5.24
CA ASP A 41 -7.20 -2.60 6.34
C ASP A 41 -5.98 -3.50 6.12
N CYS A 42 -4.80 -2.99 6.44
CA CYS A 42 -3.59 -3.78 6.58
C CYS A 42 -3.33 -4.05 8.07
N TYR A 43 -2.54 -5.05 8.37
CA TYR A 43 -2.40 -5.54 9.76
C TYR A 43 -0.93 -5.65 10.15
N LEU A 44 -0.69 -5.40 11.44
CA LEU A 44 0.54 -5.76 12.13
C LEU A 44 0.19 -6.89 13.10
N LEU A 45 0.91 -7.99 13.04
CA LEU A 45 0.76 -9.11 13.96
C LEU A 45 1.99 -9.20 14.84
N ASN A 46 1.80 -9.07 16.14
CA ASN A 46 2.83 -9.34 17.14
C ASN A 46 2.99 -10.85 17.32
N ASN A 47 4.23 -11.28 17.33
CA ASN A 47 4.62 -12.65 17.67
C ASN A 47 5.14 -12.68 19.11
N ASN A 48 4.61 -13.56 19.92
CA ASN A 48 5.16 -13.86 21.23
C ASN A 48 5.45 -15.36 21.30
N LYS A 49 6.70 -15.73 21.03
CA LYS A 49 7.19 -17.12 21.05
C LYS A 49 6.35 -18.08 20.20
N GLY A 50 5.99 -17.65 18.98
CA GLY A 50 5.20 -18.44 18.04
C GLY A 50 3.69 -18.25 18.17
N VAL A 51 3.21 -17.42 19.09
CA VAL A 51 1.79 -17.07 19.23
C VAL A 51 1.55 -15.68 18.65
N PHE A 52 0.86 -15.63 17.51
CA PHE A 52 0.56 -14.38 16.82
C PHE A 52 -0.74 -13.74 17.30
N SER A 53 -0.74 -12.42 17.48
CA SER A 53 -1.92 -11.61 17.81
C SER A 53 -1.95 -10.33 17.00
N ILE A 54 -3.15 -9.86 16.64
CA ILE A 54 -3.31 -8.60 15.90
C ILE A 54 -3.02 -7.42 16.83
N VAL A 55 -2.10 -6.54 16.42
CA VAL A 55 -1.85 -5.28 17.12
C VAL A 55 -3.04 -4.34 16.89
N GLN A 56 -3.69 -3.93 17.97
CA GLN A 56 -4.86 -3.06 17.94
C GLN A 56 -4.45 -1.61 17.63
N SER A 57 -4.15 -1.33 16.38
CA SER A 57 -3.77 0.00 15.89
C SER A 57 -4.56 0.33 14.61
N ARG A 58 -4.96 1.58 14.47
CA ARG A 58 -5.60 2.07 13.25
C ARG A 58 -4.63 2.69 12.25
N THR A 59 -3.34 2.69 12.55
CA THR A 59 -2.31 3.30 11.68
C THR A 59 -2.32 2.71 10.27
N PHE A 60 -2.58 1.41 10.17
CA PHE A 60 -2.63 0.70 8.90
C PHE A 60 -4.06 0.46 8.38
N ALA A 61 -5.07 1.16 8.93
CA ALA A 61 -6.45 1.05 8.49
C ALA A 61 -6.67 1.85 7.20
N ALA A 62 -7.24 1.20 6.18
CA ALA A 62 -7.62 1.81 4.89
C ALA A 62 -6.49 2.62 4.23
N ILE A 63 -5.25 2.13 4.30
CA ILE A 63 -4.08 2.87 3.79
C ILE A 63 -3.98 2.89 2.27
N GLY A 64 -4.68 2.01 1.57
CA GLY A 64 -4.70 1.90 0.12
C GLY A 64 -4.80 0.46 -0.35
N MET A 65 -4.72 0.25 -1.67
CA MET A 65 -4.71 -1.05 -2.32
C MET A 65 -3.26 -1.53 -2.44
N VAL A 66 -2.73 -2.08 -1.34
CA VAL A 66 -1.31 -2.44 -1.23
C VAL A 66 -0.97 -3.62 -2.13
N THR A 67 0.11 -3.52 -2.90
CA THR A 67 0.65 -4.57 -3.75
C THR A 67 1.96 -5.13 -3.21
N ASP A 68 2.80 -4.26 -2.63
CA ASP A 68 4.06 -4.68 -2.02
C ASP A 68 4.43 -3.76 -0.86
N ALA A 69 5.37 -4.21 -0.04
CA ALA A 69 5.90 -3.47 1.10
C ALA A 69 7.40 -3.75 1.29
N LEU A 70 8.10 -2.83 1.90
CA LEU A 70 9.50 -2.96 2.27
C LEU A 70 9.65 -2.62 3.75
N VAL A 71 10.35 -3.48 4.49
CA VAL A 71 10.80 -3.22 5.86
C VAL A 71 12.24 -2.71 5.79
N THR A 72 12.47 -1.53 6.32
CA THR A 72 13.76 -0.83 6.27
C THR A 72 13.81 0.24 7.35
N ASP A 73 14.99 0.68 7.74
CA ASP A 73 15.18 1.86 8.61
C ASP A 73 15.48 3.08 7.70
N PHE A 74 14.40 3.69 7.14
CA PHE A 74 14.60 4.77 6.16
C PHE A 74 15.01 6.11 6.81
N ASN A 75 14.77 6.27 8.11
CA ASN A 75 15.09 7.50 8.84
C ASN A 75 16.38 7.39 9.67
N LYS A 76 17.03 6.22 9.66
CA LYS A 76 18.28 5.91 10.37
C LYS A 76 18.20 6.08 11.89
N ASP A 77 17.03 5.80 12.49
CA ASP A 77 16.85 5.87 13.94
C ASP A 77 17.11 4.51 14.64
N GLY A 78 17.45 3.50 13.87
CA GLY A 78 17.74 2.16 14.32
C GLY A 78 16.49 1.29 14.53
N SER A 79 15.30 1.78 14.19
CA SER A 79 14.05 1.00 14.22
C SER A 79 13.67 0.55 12.81
N GLN A 80 13.01 -0.59 12.70
CA GLN A 80 12.47 -1.02 11.41
C GLN A 80 11.17 -0.28 11.11
N ASP A 81 11.17 0.43 9.99
CA ASP A 81 10.03 1.16 9.42
C ASP A 81 9.36 0.33 8.33
N VAL A 82 8.22 0.82 7.83
CA VAL A 82 7.50 0.18 6.71
C VAL A 82 7.23 1.19 5.62
N ILE A 83 7.64 0.85 4.38
CA ILE A 83 7.22 1.55 3.17
C ILE A 83 6.23 0.65 2.44
N VAL A 84 5.08 1.16 2.03
CA VAL A 84 4.10 0.43 1.24
C VAL A 84 3.88 1.09 -0.11
N VAL A 85 3.69 0.26 -1.13
CA VAL A 85 3.31 0.68 -2.47
C VAL A 85 2.04 -0.06 -2.90
N GLY A 86 1.29 0.54 -3.82
CA GLY A 86 0.04 -0.07 -4.24
C GLY A 86 -0.62 0.65 -5.40
N GLU A 87 -1.76 0.12 -5.83
CA GLU A 87 -2.54 0.66 -6.93
C GLU A 87 -3.41 1.83 -6.48
N TRP A 88 -3.54 2.84 -7.34
CA TRP A 88 -4.36 4.03 -7.12
C TRP A 88 -3.95 4.88 -5.92
N MET A 89 -2.72 4.71 -5.46
CA MET A 89 -2.17 5.41 -4.30
C MET A 89 -0.74 5.88 -4.57
N LYS A 90 -0.24 6.77 -3.73
CA LYS A 90 1.19 7.08 -3.69
C LYS A 90 1.90 6.13 -2.72
N PRO A 91 3.21 5.90 -2.88
CA PRO A 91 4.01 5.21 -1.86
C PRO A 91 3.81 5.87 -0.51
N LYS A 92 3.61 5.08 0.55
CA LYS A 92 3.40 5.56 1.91
C LYS A 92 4.52 5.11 2.84
N PHE A 93 4.93 6.02 3.71
CA PHE A 93 6.03 5.85 4.64
C PHE A 93 5.50 5.86 6.08
N PHE A 94 5.78 4.81 6.82
CA PHE A 94 5.38 4.63 8.21
C PHE A 94 6.63 4.51 9.07
N ALA A 95 6.97 5.59 9.79
CA ALA A 95 8.08 5.60 10.73
C ALA A 95 7.67 4.91 12.03
N ASN A 96 8.55 4.04 12.53
CA ASN A 96 8.38 3.31 13.78
C ASN A 96 9.18 3.96 14.90
N THR A 97 8.53 4.33 15.97
CA THR A 97 9.21 4.79 17.19
C THR A 97 8.82 3.88 18.35
N LYS A 98 9.72 2.98 18.71
CA LYS A 98 9.52 2.05 19.86
C LYS A 98 8.20 1.29 19.78
N GLY A 99 7.93 0.66 18.64
CA GLY A 99 6.72 -0.13 18.40
C GLY A 99 5.48 0.69 17.98
N ASN A 100 5.60 2.02 17.89
CA ASN A 100 4.49 2.88 17.48
C ASN A 100 4.74 3.45 16.07
N PHE A 101 3.90 3.07 15.12
CA PHE A 101 3.98 3.55 13.75
C PHE A 101 3.22 4.86 13.56
N LYS A 102 3.82 5.77 12.79
CA LYS A 102 3.20 7.02 12.34
C LYS A 102 3.42 7.19 10.84
N GLU A 103 2.36 7.51 10.10
CA GLU A 103 2.49 7.90 8.69
C GLU A 103 3.20 9.24 8.58
N VAL A 104 4.31 9.28 7.81
CA VAL A 104 5.15 10.46 7.56
C VAL A 104 5.28 10.75 6.07
N THR A 105 4.41 10.21 5.26
CA THR A 105 4.43 10.25 3.80
C THR A 105 4.61 11.67 3.24
N GLU A 106 3.84 12.64 3.72
CA GLU A 106 3.91 14.01 3.19
C GLU A 106 5.25 14.72 3.50
N THR A 107 5.94 14.28 4.57
CA THR A 107 7.28 14.80 4.92
C THR A 107 8.35 14.22 4.01
N VAL A 108 8.26 12.91 3.70
CA VAL A 108 9.27 12.19 2.92
C VAL A 108 9.04 12.35 1.42
N LEU A 109 7.78 12.23 0.98
CA LEU A 109 7.38 12.25 -0.43
C LEU A 109 6.23 13.23 -0.63
N PRO A 110 6.51 14.55 -0.70
CA PRO A 110 5.46 15.55 -0.84
C PRO A 110 4.82 15.53 -2.24
N GLY A 111 3.58 15.98 -2.31
CA GLY A 111 2.84 16.15 -3.57
C GLY A 111 2.14 14.88 -4.06
N ASN A 112 1.61 14.98 -5.29
CA ASN A 112 0.85 13.88 -5.90
C ASN A 112 1.78 12.93 -6.67
N GLN A 113 2.00 11.75 -6.11
CA GLN A 113 2.77 10.66 -6.68
C GLN A 113 1.89 9.40 -6.84
N ASN A 114 0.58 9.57 -7.03
CA ASN A 114 -0.32 8.45 -7.24
C ASN A 114 0.05 7.69 -8.52
N GLY A 115 -0.01 6.37 -8.43
CA GLY A 115 0.35 5.47 -9.52
C GLY A 115 -0.30 4.09 -9.37
N LEU A 116 0.06 3.23 -10.30
CA LEU A 116 -0.24 1.80 -10.25
C LEU A 116 1.05 1.06 -9.90
N TRP A 117 1.50 1.27 -8.67
CA TRP A 117 2.75 0.72 -8.16
C TRP A 117 2.58 -0.77 -7.90
N GLN A 118 3.57 -1.59 -8.26
CA GLN A 118 3.48 -3.05 -8.19
C GLN A 118 4.50 -3.67 -7.25
N SER A 119 5.67 -3.07 -7.13
CA SER A 119 6.77 -3.63 -6.34
C SER A 119 7.67 -2.54 -5.80
N ILE A 120 8.37 -2.85 -4.71
CA ILE A 120 9.40 -1.99 -4.13
C ILE A 120 10.60 -2.84 -3.71
N THR A 121 11.80 -2.32 -3.95
CA THR A 121 13.05 -2.89 -3.44
C THR A 121 14.00 -1.77 -3.03
N SER A 122 15.00 -2.09 -2.19
CA SER A 122 16.06 -1.17 -1.81
C SER A 122 17.41 -1.71 -2.23
N PHE A 123 18.31 -0.80 -2.55
CA PHE A 123 19.74 -1.05 -2.78
C PHE A 123 20.48 0.29 -2.71
N ASP A 124 21.78 0.26 -2.52
CA ASP A 124 22.64 1.43 -2.53
C ASP A 124 23.21 1.57 -3.97
N ILE A 125 22.58 2.42 -4.80
CA ILE A 125 22.89 2.51 -6.23
C ILE A 125 24.19 3.26 -6.51
N ASP A 126 24.52 4.26 -5.68
CA ASP A 126 25.69 5.12 -5.87
C ASP A 126 26.81 4.85 -4.86
N GLN A 127 26.63 3.87 -3.98
CA GLN A 127 27.58 3.39 -2.98
C GLN A 127 27.98 4.47 -1.95
N ASP A 128 27.02 5.35 -1.61
CA ASP A 128 27.21 6.38 -0.59
C ASP A 128 26.87 5.90 0.84
N GLY A 129 26.39 4.67 0.98
CA GLY A 129 26.02 4.04 2.24
C GLY A 129 24.56 4.26 2.63
N ASP A 130 23.78 4.94 1.81
CA ASP A 130 22.35 5.14 1.98
C ASP A 130 21.54 4.10 1.18
N GLN A 131 20.30 3.82 1.63
CA GLN A 131 19.41 2.94 0.87
C GLN A 131 18.57 3.76 -0.09
N ASP A 132 18.72 3.46 -1.37
CA ASP A 132 17.84 3.93 -2.42
C ASP A 132 16.63 3.03 -2.57
N TYR A 133 15.53 3.56 -3.09
CA TYR A 133 14.28 2.81 -3.28
C TYR A 133 13.85 2.83 -4.74
N LEU A 134 13.82 1.64 -5.34
CA LEU A 134 13.28 1.45 -6.69
C LEU A 134 11.85 0.94 -6.60
N VAL A 135 10.94 1.65 -7.25
CA VAL A 135 9.50 1.33 -7.25
C VAL A 135 9.04 1.04 -8.67
N GLY A 136 8.50 -0.16 -8.88
CA GLY A 136 7.94 -0.59 -10.15
C GLY A 136 6.52 -0.04 -10.36
N ASN A 137 6.23 0.47 -11.57
CA ASN A 137 4.90 0.93 -11.98
C ASN A 137 4.49 0.22 -13.27
N TRP A 138 3.19 0.09 -13.53
CA TRP A 138 2.68 -0.42 -14.80
C TRP A 138 3.23 0.35 -16.01
N GLY A 139 3.49 1.65 -15.85
CA GLY A 139 4.11 2.50 -16.85
C GLY A 139 3.31 2.58 -18.15
N MET A 140 4.04 2.86 -19.24
CA MET A 140 3.45 3.09 -20.57
C MET A 140 3.12 1.80 -21.35
N ASN A 141 3.47 0.63 -20.82
CA ASN A 141 3.25 -0.69 -21.47
C ASN A 141 1.83 -1.23 -21.29
N SER A 142 0.87 -0.39 -20.95
CA SER A 142 -0.53 -0.76 -20.84
C SER A 142 -1.37 0.00 -21.86
N LYS A 143 -2.57 -0.51 -22.13
CA LYS A 143 -3.58 0.26 -22.90
C LYS A 143 -4.09 1.50 -22.15
N PHE A 144 -3.82 1.59 -20.85
CA PHE A 144 -4.19 2.70 -19.99
C PHE A 144 -3.06 3.73 -19.95
N LYS A 145 -3.05 4.66 -20.90
CA LYS A 145 -2.05 5.72 -20.99
C LYS A 145 -2.56 6.95 -20.25
N SER A 146 -2.12 7.13 -19.02
CA SER A 146 -2.41 8.34 -18.23
C SER A 146 -1.19 9.28 -18.19
N SER A 147 -1.47 10.57 -17.98
CA SER A 147 -0.46 11.60 -17.75
C SER A 147 -0.95 12.59 -16.69
N LYS A 148 -0.10 13.55 -16.30
CA LYS A 148 -0.55 14.64 -15.41
C LYS A 148 -1.67 15.47 -16.03
N GLU A 149 -1.65 15.65 -17.35
CA GLU A 149 -2.66 16.39 -18.12
C GLU A 149 -3.93 15.55 -18.32
N PHE A 150 -3.78 14.25 -18.54
CA PHE A 150 -4.89 13.32 -18.75
C PHE A 150 -4.86 12.20 -17.69
N PRO A 151 -5.25 12.50 -16.44
CA PRO A 151 -5.20 11.52 -15.36
C PRO A 151 -6.25 10.43 -15.53
N MET A 152 -5.86 9.22 -15.18
CA MET A 152 -6.80 8.12 -14.96
C MET A 152 -7.37 8.20 -13.55
N LYS A 153 -8.67 7.94 -13.39
CA LYS A 153 -9.37 7.96 -12.11
C LYS A 153 -10.20 6.70 -11.94
N MET A 154 -10.24 6.20 -10.74
CA MET A 154 -11.11 5.10 -10.33
C MET A 154 -12.16 5.63 -9.35
N TYR A 155 -13.43 5.34 -9.65
CA TYR A 155 -14.56 5.58 -8.79
C TYR A 155 -15.10 4.23 -8.32
N TYR A 156 -15.48 4.13 -7.08
CA TYR A 156 -16.12 2.93 -6.54
C TYR A 156 -17.27 3.33 -5.63
N ASP A 157 -18.41 2.71 -5.83
CA ASP A 157 -19.61 2.87 -5.02
C ASP A 157 -20.58 1.75 -5.36
N ASP A 158 -21.63 1.60 -4.57
CA ASP A 158 -22.83 0.83 -4.91
C ASP A 158 -23.76 1.71 -5.77
N PHE A 159 -23.46 1.75 -7.08
CA PHE A 159 -24.11 2.69 -8.01
C PHE A 159 -25.55 2.33 -8.33
N ASP A 160 -25.97 1.09 -8.15
CA ASP A 160 -27.33 0.61 -8.41
C ASP A 160 -28.09 0.22 -7.15
N ALA A 161 -27.51 0.45 -5.96
CA ALA A 161 -28.07 0.19 -4.65
C ALA A 161 -28.46 -1.29 -4.42
N ASN A 162 -27.68 -2.22 -5.01
CA ASN A 162 -27.90 -3.66 -4.86
C ASN A 162 -27.11 -4.31 -3.71
N GLY A 163 -26.29 -3.51 -2.99
CA GLY A 163 -25.47 -3.94 -1.86
C GLY A 163 -24.07 -4.43 -2.26
N THR A 164 -23.72 -4.40 -3.56
CA THR A 164 -22.36 -4.66 -4.06
C THR A 164 -21.70 -3.38 -4.52
N PHE A 165 -20.36 -3.34 -4.46
CA PHE A 165 -19.61 -2.17 -4.91
C PHE A 165 -19.11 -2.38 -6.33
N GLU A 166 -19.47 -1.49 -7.24
CA GLU A 166 -18.95 -1.45 -8.59
C GLU A 166 -17.76 -0.49 -8.69
N THR A 167 -16.93 -0.72 -9.69
CA THR A 167 -15.76 0.11 -9.99
C THR A 167 -15.84 0.67 -11.40
N ILE A 168 -15.73 1.99 -11.54
CA ILE A 168 -15.68 2.67 -12.83
C ILE A 168 -14.33 3.35 -12.99
N VAL A 169 -13.56 2.91 -13.98
CA VAL A 169 -12.29 3.55 -14.36
C VAL A 169 -12.53 4.50 -15.52
N THR A 170 -12.06 5.73 -15.40
CA THR A 170 -12.15 6.76 -16.42
C THR A 170 -10.77 7.26 -16.83
N ILE A 171 -10.63 7.64 -18.08
CA ILE A 171 -9.48 8.38 -18.59
C ILE A 171 -9.97 9.65 -19.29
N GLU A 172 -9.32 10.76 -19.04
CA GLU A 172 -9.61 12.00 -19.74
C GLU A 172 -8.90 12.01 -21.11
N LYS A 173 -9.66 12.27 -22.18
CA LYS A 173 -9.14 12.41 -23.53
C LYS A 173 -9.79 13.62 -24.18
N ASN A 174 -8.98 14.55 -24.69
CA ASN A 174 -9.46 15.74 -25.44
C ASN A 174 -10.53 16.55 -24.70
N GLY A 175 -10.37 16.71 -23.37
CA GLY A 175 -11.32 17.45 -22.54
C GLY A 175 -12.64 16.71 -22.24
N ALA A 176 -12.79 15.48 -22.70
CA ALA A 176 -13.92 14.62 -22.38
C ALA A 176 -13.49 13.43 -21.51
N ARG A 177 -14.28 13.13 -20.46
CA ARG A 177 -14.10 11.91 -19.65
C ARG A 177 -14.74 10.73 -20.38
N ASN A 178 -13.93 9.76 -20.73
CA ASN A 178 -14.40 8.50 -21.29
C ASN A 178 -14.31 7.41 -20.22
N SER A 179 -15.42 6.74 -19.91
CA SER A 179 -15.41 5.55 -19.08
C SER A 179 -14.70 4.43 -19.85
N LEU A 180 -13.71 3.84 -19.23
CA LEU A 180 -13.18 2.54 -19.64
C LEU A 180 -14.18 1.53 -19.06
N ARG A 181 -14.79 0.69 -19.92
CA ARG A 181 -15.82 -0.27 -19.55
C ARG A 181 -15.49 -0.96 -18.22
N GLN A 182 -16.56 -1.16 -17.41
CA GLN A 182 -16.59 -2.00 -16.23
C GLN A 182 -15.75 -3.25 -16.45
N LEU A 183 -14.74 -3.44 -15.59
CA LEU A 183 -14.01 -4.69 -15.49
C LEU A 183 -14.83 -5.58 -14.57
N ASN A 184 -15.66 -6.44 -15.16
CA ASN A 184 -16.30 -7.55 -14.46
C ASN A 184 -15.27 -8.62 -14.13
#